data_3a404ede02d7d8021af106636b03109b
#
_entry.id   3a404ede02d7d8021af106636b03109b
#
_cell.length_a   1.000
_cell.length_b   1.000
_cell.length_c   1.000
_cell.angle_alpha   90.00
_cell.angle_beta   90.00
_cell.angle_gamma   90.00
#
_symmetry.space_group_name_H-M   'P 1'
#
loop_
_entity.id
_entity.type
_entity.pdbx_description
1 polymer ?
#
loop_
_entity_poly.entity_id
_entity_poly.type
_entity_poly.pdbx_seq_one_letter_code
_entity_poly.pdbx_strand_id
1 'polypeptide(L)'
;ITNVNQLWEVDLKYGYIAGEDRFFYLMSIIDVYDRVIIDYHIGLTCEGRHAAHILERSLWKRKLINTSTRPVIRSDNGPQFISNVFETACKTLSVEHERIPPKTPNLNAHIESFHSIIERDCYAKNEFNSYTEAHKTVTEFIDFYVNRYLHGSLKDMPPAEFHKIVVNTGLTPFIVRV
;
A
#
# COMPACT_ATOMS: atom_id res chain seq x y z
N ILE A 1 16.09 -5.84 -1.60
CA ILE A 1 15.44 -4.95 -2.59
C ILE A 1 16.39 -3.80 -2.89
N THR A 2 16.69 -3.57 -4.14
CA THR A 2 17.69 -2.60 -4.60
C THR A 2 17.10 -1.48 -5.47
N ASN A 3 15.85 -1.59 -5.87
CA ASN A 3 15.19 -0.60 -6.72
C ASN A 3 13.67 -0.60 -6.50
N VAL A 4 13.01 0.42 -7.01
CA VAL A 4 11.55 0.53 -7.06
C VAL A 4 10.93 -0.60 -7.89
N ASN A 5 9.69 -0.94 -7.61
CA ASN A 5 8.90 -1.92 -8.35
C ASN A 5 9.47 -3.36 -8.33
N GLN A 6 10.29 -3.71 -7.35
CA GLN A 6 10.74 -5.09 -7.14
C GLN A 6 9.83 -5.85 -6.19
N LEU A 7 9.42 -5.22 -5.09
CA LEU A 7 8.53 -5.81 -4.09
C LEU A 7 7.50 -4.77 -3.65
N TRP A 8 6.24 -5.15 -3.71
CA TRP A 8 5.12 -4.41 -3.15
C TRP A 8 4.52 -5.19 -2.00
N GLU A 9 4.16 -4.50 -0.92
CA GLU A 9 3.39 -5.08 0.17
C GLU A 9 1.94 -4.58 0.08
N VAL A 10 0.99 -5.47 0.34
CA VAL A 10 -0.44 -5.15 0.42
C VAL A 10 -1.01 -5.65 1.72
N ASP A 11 -1.80 -4.82 2.37
CA ASP A 11 -2.46 -5.18 3.62
C ASP A 11 -3.73 -4.34 3.85
N LEU A 12 -4.51 -4.76 4.85
CA LEU A 12 -5.80 -4.21 5.21
C LEU A 12 -5.76 -3.60 6.62
N LYS A 13 -6.16 -2.33 6.73
CA LYS A 13 -6.36 -1.64 8.01
C LYS A 13 -7.82 -1.27 8.22
N TYR A 14 -8.28 -1.41 9.46
CA TYR A 14 -9.61 -0.99 9.88
C TYR A 14 -9.59 0.43 10.42
N GLY A 15 -10.62 1.20 10.11
CA GLY A 15 -10.97 2.44 10.77
C GLY A 15 -12.41 2.38 11.28
N TYR A 16 -12.75 3.17 12.29
CA TYR A 16 -14.07 3.18 12.92
C TYR A 16 -14.78 4.52 12.68
N ILE A 17 -16.07 4.44 12.33
CA ILE A 17 -16.94 5.61 12.13
C ILE A 17 -17.87 5.70 13.32
N ALA A 18 -17.54 6.55 14.29
CA ALA A 18 -18.29 6.70 15.54
C ALA A 18 -19.74 7.14 15.29
N GLY A 19 -19.96 8.07 14.37
CA GLY A 19 -21.30 8.56 14.07
C GLY A 19 -22.23 7.56 13.37
N GLU A 20 -21.68 6.47 12.82
CA GLU A 20 -22.44 5.42 12.12
C GLU A 20 -22.34 4.05 12.78
N ASP A 21 -21.58 3.94 13.88
CA ASP A 21 -21.30 2.71 14.64
C ASP A 21 -20.89 1.53 13.75
N ARG A 22 -19.92 1.77 12.85
CA ARG A 22 -19.42 0.75 11.94
C ARG A 22 -17.97 0.99 11.52
N PHE A 23 -17.32 -0.06 11.02
CA PHE A 23 -15.99 0.01 10.46
C PHE A 23 -15.99 0.41 8.98
N PHE A 24 -14.90 1.05 8.56
CA PHE A 24 -14.47 1.13 7.18
C PHE A 24 -13.13 0.42 7.02
N TYR A 25 -12.77 0.12 5.78
CA TYR A 25 -11.60 -0.64 5.42
C TYR A 25 -10.71 0.19 4.52
N LEU A 26 -9.43 0.23 4.84
CA LEU A 26 -8.38 0.76 3.98
C LEU A 26 -7.47 -0.39 3.55
N MET A 27 -7.52 -0.78 2.28
CA MET A 27 -6.55 -1.68 1.67
C MET A 27 -5.57 -0.86 0.85
N SER A 28 -4.27 -1.00 1.07
CA SER A 28 -3.25 -0.19 0.39
C SER A 28 -2.10 -1.05 -0.13
N ILE A 29 -1.49 -0.62 -1.23
CA ILE A 29 -0.27 -1.19 -1.80
C ILE A 29 0.85 -0.17 -1.62
N ILE A 30 1.94 -0.59 -0.95
CA ILE A 30 3.16 0.19 -0.77
C ILE A 30 4.31 -0.42 -1.57
N ASP A 31 5.13 0.40 -2.20
CA ASP A 31 6.42 -0.05 -2.73
C ASP A 31 7.45 -0.09 -1.60
N VAL A 32 8.07 -1.25 -1.42
CA VAL A 32 9.04 -1.50 -0.34
C VAL A 32 10.29 -0.63 -0.46
N TYR A 33 10.67 -0.19 -1.64
CA TYR A 33 11.87 0.60 -1.85
C TYR A 33 11.67 2.09 -1.57
N ASP A 34 10.65 2.70 -2.19
CA ASP A 34 10.41 4.15 -2.10
C ASP A 34 9.31 4.57 -1.12
N ARG A 35 8.64 3.62 -0.45
CA ARG A 35 7.55 3.85 0.52
C ARG A 35 6.31 4.55 -0.04
N VAL A 36 6.20 4.69 -1.34
CA VAL A 36 5.02 5.29 -1.96
C VAL A 36 3.82 4.36 -1.78
N ILE A 37 2.72 4.88 -1.25
CA ILE A 37 1.42 4.24 -1.38
C ILE A 37 0.99 4.41 -2.83
N ILE A 38 1.11 3.33 -3.62
CA ILE A 38 0.90 3.38 -5.07
C ILE A 38 -0.58 3.52 -5.37
N ASP A 39 -1.38 2.69 -4.71
CA ASP A 39 -2.84 2.72 -4.81
C ASP A 39 -3.49 2.17 -3.55
N TYR A 40 -4.78 2.45 -3.39
CA TYR A 40 -5.56 2.00 -2.25
C TYR A 40 -7.05 1.90 -2.57
N HIS A 41 -7.76 1.17 -1.73
CA HIS A 41 -9.22 1.11 -1.67
C HIS A 41 -9.68 1.52 -0.27
N ILE A 42 -10.62 2.47 -0.20
CA ILE A 42 -11.36 2.79 1.02
C ILE A 42 -12.82 2.42 0.79
N GLY A 43 -13.39 1.60 1.67
CA GLY A 43 -14.76 1.15 1.50
C GLY A 43 -15.38 0.62 2.78
N LEU A 44 -16.70 0.41 2.74
CA LEU A 44 -17.44 -0.27 3.81
C LEU A 44 -17.39 -1.79 3.67
N THR A 45 -16.82 -2.28 2.58
CA THR A 45 -16.49 -3.68 2.33
C THR A 45 -15.10 -3.79 1.75
N CYS A 46 -14.45 -4.94 1.95
CA CYS A 46 -13.14 -5.21 1.40
C CYS A 46 -13.05 -6.67 0.96
N GLU A 47 -13.05 -6.89 -0.33
CA GLU A 47 -13.12 -8.20 -0.97
C GLU A 47 -11.96 -8.40 -1.96
N GLY A 48 -11.75 -9.63 -2.43
CA GLY A 48 -10.70 -9.95 -3.41
C GLY A 48 -10.77 -9.15 -4.71
N ARG A 49 -11.96 -8.74 -5.15
CA ARG A 49 -12.13 -7.86 -6.33
C ARG A 49 -11.50 -6.48 -6.11
N HIS A 50 -11.55 -5.94 -4.89
CA HIS A 50 -10.92 -4.66 -4.56
C HIS A 50 -9.40 -4.79 -4.57
N ALA A 51 -8.87 -5.91 -4.05
CA ALA A 51 -7.43 -6.22 -4.13
C ALA A 51 -6.97 -6.35 -5.59
N ALA A 52 -7.73 -7.04 -6.44
CA ALA A 52 -7.44 -7.16 -7.87
C ALA A 52 -7.44 -5.79 -8.58
N HIS A 53 -8.42 -4.93 -8.29
CA HIS A 53 -8.51 -3.59 -8.89
C HIS A 53 -7.33 -2.69 -8.48
N ILE A 54 -6.95 -2.65 -7.19
CA ILE A 54 -5.83 -1.81 -6.77
C ILE A 54 -4.50 -2.34 -7.33
N LEU A 55 -4.33 -3.65 -7.49
CA LEU A 55 -3.15 -4.23 -8.13
C LEU A 55 -3.04 -3.79 -9.60
N GLU A 56 -4.11 -3.93 -10.38
CA GLU A 56 -4.14 -3.49 -11.77
C GLU A 56 -3.85 -1.99 -11.91
N ARG A 57 -4.53 -1.15 -11.12
CA ARG A 57 -4.31 0.30 -11.11
C ARG A 57 -2.89 0.67 -10.67
N SER A 58 -2.30 -0.07 -9.73
CA SER A 58 -0.90 0.13 -9.32
C SER A 58 0.07 -0.12 -10.47
N LEU A 59 -0.12 -1.18 -11.25
CA LEU A 59 0.69 -1.44 -12.46
C LEU A 59 0.53 -0.32 -13.49
N TRP A 60 -0.68 0.21 -13.68
CA TRP A 60 -0.94 1.36 -14.54
C TRP A 60 -0.21 2.61 -14.06
N LYS A 61 -0.34 2.98 -12.80
CA LYS A 61 0.30 4.16 -12.20
C LYS A 61 1.82 4.10 -12.29
N ARG A 62 2.39 2.90 -12.14
CA ARG A 62 3.83 2.65 -12.27
C ARG A 62 4.28 2.41 -13.72
N LYS A 63 3.36 2.47 -14.70
CA LYS A 63 3.62 2.25 -16.15
C LYS A 63 4.19 0.87 -16.46
N LEU A 64 3.81 -0.13 -15.66
CA LEU A 64 4.32 -1.50 -15.78
C LEU A 64 3.43 -2.40 -16.65
N ILE A 65 2.21 -1.99 -16.98
CA ILE A 65 1.22 -2.85 -17.63
C ILE A 65 1.70 -3.45 -18.95
N ASN A 66 2.48 -2.69 -19.71
CA ASN A 66 3.00 -3.08 -21.03
C ASN A 66 4.50 -3.43 -21.01
N THR A 67 5.07 -3.71 -19.84
CA THR A 67 6.48 -4.10 -19.70
C THR A 67 6.59 -5.58 -19.36
N SER A 68 7.78 -6.16 -19.50
CA SER A 68 8.09 -7.51 -19.00
C SER A 68 8.43 -7.52 -17.50
N THR A 69 8.72 -6.35 -16.92
CA THR A 69 9.06 -6.22 -15.49
C THR A 69 7.79 -6.27 -14.66
N ARG A 70 7.77 -7.09 -13.63
CA ARG A 70 6.68 -7.18 -12.65
C ARG A 70 7.24 -7.14 -11.24
N PRO A 71 6.57 -6.47 -10.31
CA PRO A 71 6.87 -6.63 -8.88
C PRO A 71 6.43 -8.01 -8.40
N VAL A 72 7.01 -8.45 -7.31
CA VAL A 72 6.37 -9.43 -6.42
C VAL A 72 5.35 -8.68 -5.58
N ILE A 73 4.13 -9.18 -5.44
CA ILE A 73 3.15 -8.68 -4.48
C ILE A 73 3.12 -9.57 -3.26
N ARG A 74 3.41 -9.02 -2.08
CA ARG A 74 3.43 -9.75 -0.81
C ARG A 74 2.22 -9.38 0.02
N SER A 75 1.53 -10.39 0.58
CA SER A 75 0.40 -10.20 1.50
C SER A 75 0.43 -11.18 2.66
N ASP A 76 -0.38 -10.92 3.67
CA ASP A 76 -0.79 -11.94 4.63
C ASP A 76 -1.75 -12.96 4.00
N ASN A 77 -2.33 -13.86 4.83
CA ASN A 77 -3.32 -14.86 4.40
C ASN A 77 -4.76 -14.35 4.61
N GLY A 78 -5.01 -13.05 4.55
CA GLY A 78 -6.35 -12.49 4.62
C GLY A 78 -7.28 -13.05 3.54
N PRO A 79 -8.59 -13.23 3.81
CA PRO A 79 -9.53 -13.84 2.87
C PRO A 79 -9.60 -13.14 1.51
N GLN A 80 -9.38 -11.83 1.46
CA GLN A 80 -9.33 -11.05 0.23
C GLN A 80 -8.14 -11.43 -0.67
N PHE A 81 -6.99 -11.80 -0.06
CA PHE A 81 -5.75 -12.12 -0.78
C PHE A 81 -5.66 -13.60 -1.19
N ILE A 82 -6.31 -14.50 -0.43
CA ILE A 82 -6.39 -15.92 -0.80
C ILE A 82 -7.59 -16.24 -1.73
N SER A 83 -8.36 -15.23 -2.11
CA SER A 83 -9.53 -15.40 -2.99
C SER A 83 -9.12 -15.78 -4.41
N ASN A 84 -9.93 -16.62 -5.05
CA ASN A 84 -9.73 -16.98 -6.46
C ASN A 84 -9.69 -15.75 -7.39
N VAL A 85 -10.42 -14.69 -7.05
CA VAL A 85 -10.44 -13.44 -7.84
C VAL A 85 -9.08 -12.76 -7.83
N PHE A 86 -8.47 -12.60 -6.65
CA PHE A 86 -7.15 -11.99 -6.54
C PHE A 86 -6.05 -12.86 -7.15
N GLU A 87 -6.06 -14.17 -6.87
CA GLU A 87 -5.11 -15.11 -7.46
C GLU A 87 -5.19 -15.16 -8.99
N THR A 88 -6.40 -15.09 -9.55
CA THR A 88 -6.59 -15.02 -10.99
C THR A 88 -6.06 -13.70 -11.57
N ALA A 89 -6.30 -12.58 -10.89
CA ALA A 89 -5.76 -11.29 -11.28
C ALA A 89 -4.22 -11.29 -11.29
N CYS A 90 -3.59 -11.82 -10.26
CA CYS A 90 -2.12 -11.94 -10.21
C CYS A 90 -1.58 -12.75 -11.41
N LYS A 91 -2.19 -13.90 -11.73
CA LYS A 91 -1.82 -14.72 -12.90
C LYS A 91 -2.02 -13.99 -14.22
N THR A 92 -3.17 -13.35 -14.41
CA THR A 92 -3.50 -12.59 -15.63
C THR A 92 -2.54 -11.44 -15.85
N LEU A 93 -2.15 -10.75 -14.78
CA LEU A 93 -1.23 -9.62 -14.80
C LEU A 93 0.25 -10.05 -14.77
N SER A 94 0.52 -11.36 -14.69
CA SER A 94 1.88 -11.94 -14.57
C SER A 94 2.64 -11.41 -13.35
N VAL A 95 1.95 -11.19 -12.25
CA VAL A 95 2.51 -10.76 -10.96
C VAL A 95 2.66 -11.97 -10.07
N GLU A 96 3.85 -12.19 -9.52
CA GLU A 96 4.08 -13.22 -8.51
C GLU A 96 3.45 -12.79 -7.19
N HIS A 97 2.64 -13.68 -6.59
CA HIS A 97 2.02 -13.45 -5.28
C HIS A 97 2.74 -14.26 -4.21
N GLU A 98 3.46 -13.57 -3.33
CA GLU A 98 4.12 -14.14 -2.16
C GLU A 98 3.22 -14.00 -0.93
N ARG A 99 2.80 -15.13 -0.35
CA ARG A 99 2.03 -15.15 0.90
C ARG A 99 2.96 -15.36 2.09
N ILE A 100 2.83 -14.48 3.08
CA ILE A 100 3.64 -14.56 4.30
C ILE A 100 3.22 -15.79 5.11
N PRO A 101 4.19 -16.64 5.55
CA PRO A 101 3.89 -17.73 6.46
C PRO A 101 3.28 -17.23 7.77
N PRO A 102 2.37 -17.99 8.40
CA PRO A 102 1.82 -17.61 9.69
C PRO A 102 2.93 -17.35 10.73
N LYS A 103 2.76 -16.32 11.56
CA LYS A 103 3.69 -15.93 12.64
C LYS A 103 5.04 -15.36 12.18
N THR A 104 5.12 -14.75 11.02
CA THR A 104 6.30 -14.03 10.52
C THR A 104 6.00 -12.55 10.24
N PRO A 105 5.65 -11.73 11.26
CA PRO A 105 5.18 -10.36 11.07
C PRO A 105 6.23 -9.46 10.39
N ASN A 106 7.51 -9.74 10.57
CA ASN A 106 8.58 -8.91 10.00
C ASN A 106 8.59 -8.85 8.47
N LEU A 107 7.90 -9.77 7.80
CA LEU A 107 7.88 -9.82 6.34
C LEU A 107 6.94 -8.78 5.69
N ASN A 108 6.07 -8.10 6.47
CA ASN A 108 5.19 -7.03 5.99
C ASN A 108 5.47 -5.69 6.70
N ALA A 109 6.70 -5.50 7.16
CA ALA A 109 7.06 -4.41 8.07
C ALA A 109 6.86 -3.00 7.48
N HIS A 110 6.91 -2.84 6.17
CA HIS A 110 6.80 -1.53 5.54
C HIS A 110 5.36 -1.03 5.49
N ILE A 111 4.43 -1.90 5.12
CA ILE A 111 3.00 -1.56 5.16
C ILE A 111 2.51 -1.42 6.62
N GLU A 112 3.01 -2.25 7.55
CA GLU A 112 2.72 -2.11 8.98
C GLU A 112 3.24 -0.79 9.56
N SER A 113 4.42 -0.34 9.11
CA SER A 113 4.94 0.99 9.46
C SER A 113 4.02 2.11 8.98
N PHE A 114 3.53 2.03 7.74
CA PHE A 114 2.53 2.97 7.23
C PHE A 114 1.23 2.91 8.05
N HIS A 115 0.75 1.70 8.40
CA HIS A 115 -0.43 1.52 9.25
C HIS A 115 -0.26 2.13 10.64
N SER A 116 0.95 2.09 11.20
CA SER A 116 1.26 2.75 12.47
C SER A 116 1.26 4.27 12.36
N ILE A 117 1.76 4.81 11.25
CA ILE A 117 1.77 6.25 10.98
C ILE A 117 0.34 6.78 10.79
N ILE A 118 -0.48 6.13 9.96
CA ILE A 118 -1.86 6.58 9.73
C ILE A 118 -2.72 6.43 10.99
N GLU A 119 -2.49 5.41 11.82
CA GLU A 119 -3.14 5.26 13.12
C GLU A 119 -2.84 6.46 14.02
N ARG A 120 -1.55 6.73 14.22
CA ARG A 120 -1.09 7.79 15.14
C ARG A 120 -1.46 9.19 14.66
N ASP A 121 -1.31 9.46 13.37
CA ASP A 121 -1.34 10.82 12.81
C ASP A 121 -2.66 11.18 12.11
N CYS A 122 -3.51 10.18 11.83
CA CYS A 122 -4.82 10.38 11.22
C CYS A 122 -5.95 9.82 12.09
N TYR A 123 -6.01 8.49 12.32
CA TYR A 123 -7.16 7.89 12.99
C TYR A 123 -7.29 8.33 14.45
N ALA A 124 -6.19 8.31 15.23
CA ALA A 124 -6.20 8.73 16.64
C ALA A 124 -6.48 10.22 16.85
N LYS A 125 -6.36 11.04 15.81
CA LYS A 125 -6.59 12.49 15.89
C LYS A 125 -7.98 12.92 15.40
N ASN A 126 -8.78 11.99 14.85
CA ASN A 126 -10.08 12.29 14.28
C ASN A 126 -11.14 11.33 14.82
N GLU A 127 -12.31 11.87 15.14
CA GLU A 127 -13.51 11.11 15.40
C GLU A 127 -14.44 11.24 14.19
N PHE A 128 -14.54 10.17 13.40
CA PHE A 128 -15.30 10.22 12.15
C PHE A 128 -16.80 10.11 12.43
N ASN A 129 -17.59 11.10 11.98
CA ASN A 129 -19.03 11.11 12.12
C ASN A 129 -19.77 10.42 10.95
N SER A 130 -19.10 10.29 9.81
CA SER A 130 -19.67 9.64 8.63
C SER A 130 -18.59 8.97 7.77
N TYR A 131 -19.03 8.04 6.92
CA TYR A 131 -18.16 7.43 5.92
C TYR A 131 -17.54 8.47 4.98
N THR A 132 -18.31 9.47 4.56
CA THR A 132 -17.84 10.55 3.67
C THR A 132 -16.70 11.34 4.32
N GLU A 133 -16.82 11.66 5.61
CA GLU A 133 -15.77 12.34 6.37
C GLU A 133 -14.51 11.47 6.49
N ALA A 134 -14.68 10.20 6.89
CA ALA A 134 -13.58 9.26 6.99
C ALA A 134 -12.85 9.10 5.65
N HIS A 135 -13.59 8.88 4.56
CA HIS A 135 -13.02 8.75 3.21
C HIS A 135 -12.20 9.97 2.81
N LYS A 136 -12.75 11.17 3.00
CA LYS A 136 -12.07 12.44 2.68
C LYS A 136 -10.78 12.59 3.49
N THR A 137 -10.88 12.47 4.82
CA THR A 137 -9.75 12.68 5.72
C THR A 137 -8.61 11.68 5.46
N VAL A 138 -8.94 10.41 5.26
CA VAL A 138 -7.96 9.36 4.95
C VAL A 138 -7.30 9.58 3.59
N THR A 139 -8.07 9.98 2.58
CA THR A 139 -7.54 10.32 1.25
C THR A 139 -6.56 11.49 1.32
N GLU A 140 -6.91 12.57 2.03
CA GLU A 140 -6.05 13.73 2.24
C GLU A 140 -4.78 13.36 3.00
N PHE A 141 -4.90 12.47 3.99
CA PHE A 141 -3.74 11.99 4.74
C PHE A 141 -2.79 11.15 3.87
N ILE A 142 -3.31 10.26 3.03
CA ILE A 142 -2.48 9.47 2.11
C ILE A 142 -1.73 10.39 1.12
N ASP A 143 -2.41 11.41 0.60
CA ASP A 143 -1.76 12.43 -0.24
C ASP A 143 -0.64 13.16 0.51
N PHE A 144 -0.89 13.58 1.75
CA PHE A 144 0.12 14.17 2.62
C PHE A 144 1.29 13.22 2.86
N TYR A 145 1.02 11.93 3.17
CA TYR A 145 2.04 10.92 3.40
C TYR A 145 2.94 10.72 2.17
N VAL A 146 2.36 10.62 1.00
CA VAL A 146 3.10 10.41 -0.25
C VAL A 146 3.92 11.63 -0.65
N ASN A 147 3.37 12.85 -0.49
CA ASN A 147 3.94 14.05 -1.08
C ASN A 147 4.68 14.97 -0.10
N ARG A 148 4.48 14.82 1.22
CA ARG A 148 5.00 15.77 2.22
C ARG A 148 5.60 15.12 3.48
N TYR A 149 5.20 13.89 3.82
CA TYR A 149 5.72 13.24 5.02
C TYR A 149 7.18 12.84 4.85
N LEU A 150 8.06 13.37 5.71
CA LEU A 150 9.50 13.12 5.63
C LEU A 150 9.87 11.78 6.28
N HIS A 151 10.56 10.93 5.52
CA HIS A 151 11.02 9.63 5.98
C HIS A 151 12.53 9.61 6.22
N GLY A 152 12.94 9.32 7.45
CA GLY A 152 14.37 9.17 7.78
C GLY A 152 15.07 8.10 6.93
N SER A 153 14.38 6.96 6.64
CA SER A 153 14.90 5.91 5.75
C SER A 153 15.04 6.34 4.29
N LEU A 154 14.40 7.44 3.88
CA LEU A 154 14.49 8.04 2.54
C LEU A 154 15.32 9.32 2.54
N LYS A 155 16.29 9.45 3.47
CA LYS A 155 17.13 10.65 3.62
C LYS A 155 16.32 11.91 3.86
N ASP A 156 15.33 11.82 4.72
CA ASP A 156 14.39 12.89 5.09
C ASP A 156 13.63 13.49 3.90
N MET A 157 13.34 12.68 2.88
CA MET A 157 12.52 13.07 1.73
C MET A 157 11.12 12.45 1.79
N PRO A 158 10.11 13.11 1.19
CA PRO A 158 8.83 12.48 0.93
C PRO A 158 8.95 11.32 -0.07
N PRO A 159 8.12 10.26 0.05
CA PRO A 159 8.14 9.12 -0.86
C PRO A 159 8.10 9.49 -2.35
N ALA A 160 7.22 10.42 -2.74
CA ALA A 160 7.09 10.84 -4.14
C ALA A 160 8.33 11.57 -4.68
N GLU A 161 9.00 12.36 -3.85
CA GLU A 161 10.24 13.05 -4.22
C GLU A 161 11.36 12.04 -4.39
N PHE A 162 11.53 11.15 -3.42
CA PHE A 162 12.52 10.08 -3.49
C PHE A 162 12.30 9.20 -4.74
N HIS A 163 11.04 8.80 -5.00
CA HIS A 163 10.68 8.05 -6.21
C HIS A 163 11.14 8.75 -7.49
N LYS A 164 10.85 10.06 -7.64
CA LYS A 164 11.26 10.85 -8.81
C LYS A 164 12.78 10.86 -9.01
N ILE A 165 13.56 11.00 -7.92
CA ILE A 165 15.01 10.96 -7.98
C ILE A 165 15.49 9.59 -8.49
N VAL A 166 15.02 8.50 -7.89
CA VAL A 166 15.40 7.14 -8.28
C VAL A 166 15.08 6.86 -9.76
N VAL A 167 13.88 7.19 -10.21
CA VAL A 167 13.45 6.94 -11.59
C VAL A 167 14.21 7.79 -12.60
N ASN A 168 14.47 9.07 -12.29
CA ASN A 168 15.12 9.98 -13.23
C ASN A 168 16.65 9.80 -13.31
N THR A 169 17.27 9.39 -12.20
CA THR A 169 18.75 9.30 -12.14
C THR A 169 19.24 7.86 -12.26
N GLY A 170 18.38 6.87 -12.03
CA GLY A 170 18.79 5.46 -11.88
C GLY A 170 19.62 5.17 -10.63
N LEU A 171 19.80 6.16 -9.74
CA LEU A 171 20.56 5.99 -8.52
C LEU A 171 19.78 5.21 -7.47
N THR A 172 20.37 4.12 -6.99
CA THR A 172 19.83 3.28 -5.93
C THR A 172 20.69 3.43 -4.67
N PRO A 173 20.42 4.42 -3.81
CA PRO A 173 21.34 4.85 -2.76
C PRO A 173 21.50 3.86 -1.60
N PHE A 174 20.65 2.82 -1.51
CA PHE A 174 20.72 1.81 -0.45
C PHE A 174 20.08 0.49 -0.89
N ILE A 175 20.27 -0.54 -0.07
CA ILE A 175 19.62 -1.85 -0.21
C ILE A 175 18.63 -2.01 0.94
N VAL A 176 17.37 -2.33 0.64
CA VAL A 176 16.37 -2.69 1.63
C VAL A 176 16.44 -4.20 1.87
N ARG A 177 16.71 -4.60 3.11
CA ARG A 177 16.65 -6.00 3.56
C ARG A 177 15.19 -6.31 3.95
N VAL A 178 14.70 -7.43 3.50
CA VAL A 178 13.32 -7.92 3.72
C VAL A 178 13.33 -9.36 4.16
#